data_f816ac53e5096f2ef37af7c568961a46
#
_entry.id   f816ac53e5096f2ef37af7c568961a46
#
_cell.length_a   1.000
_cell.length_b   1.000
_cell.length_c   1.000
_cell.angle_alpha   90.00
_cell.angle_beta   90.00
_cell.angle_gamma   90.00
#
_symmetry.space_group_name_H-M   'P 1'
#
loop_
_entity.id
_entity.type
_entity.pdbx_description
1 polymer ?
#
loop_
_entity_poly.entity_id
_entity_poly.type
_entity_poly.pdbx_seq_one_letter_code
_entity_poly.pdbx_strand_id
1 'polypeptide(L)'
;MGYARRNFMVPIPRAASWEALNDQFIRDAVARRAQRLRGHRETIGERFERDRAALLPLPAARFEACDKTTARVSSISLVRYRTNDYSVPTQYGHRQVLVKAYVHRIVIVAGSDVIAEHQRSYEREATVFDPRHYLALLEHKSRALDQAAPLSGWQLPECFAHLRRLLEARLKKHAAREYIQVLRLLETFPLPEATAAVEQALELNAISFDAVRHLVLCRIERRPPRLDMTNWPHLPLAQVRATRAADYMTLLCAPPAEPPTLEATR
;
A
#
# COMPACT_ATOMS: atom_id res chain seq x y z
N MET A 1 6.48 -37.51 0.46
CA MET A 1 6.72 -36.93 -0.89
C MET A 1 6.96 -37.95 -2.01
N GLY A 2 7.59 -39.09 -1.77
CA GLY A 2 7.91 -40.06 -2.84
C GLY A 2 6.74 -40.66 -3.61
N TYR A 3 5.56 -40.78 -2.97
CA TYR A 3 4.37 -41.32 -3.62
C TYR A 3 3.85 -40.41 -4.74
N ALA A 4 3.61 -39.10 -4.44
CA ALA A 4 3.12 -38.14 -5.43
C ALA A 4 4.09 -38.02 -6.62
N ARG A 5 5.39 -37.96 -6.34
CA ARG A 5 6.42 -37.87 -7.38
C ARG A 5 6.39 -39.06 -8.34
N ARG A 6 6.26 -40.29 -7.83
CA ARG A 6 6.25 -41.49 -8.66
C ARG A 6 4.96 -41.69 -9.45
N ASN A 7 3.83 -41.23 -8.91
CA ASN A 7 2.53 -41.51 -9.51
C ASN A 7 1.99 -40.37 -10.39
N PHE A 8 2.42 -39.13 -10.14
CA PHE A 8 1.88 -37.95 -10.84
C PHE A 8 2.95 -37.14 -11.58
N MET A 9 4.25 -37.41 -11.30
CA MET A 9 5.35 -36.65 -11.91
C MET A 9 6.25 -37.53 -12.80
N VAL A 10 5.80 -38.72 -13.17
CA VAL A 10 6.52 -39.60 -14.06
C VAL A 10 5.54 -40.13 -15.15
N PRO A 11 5.75 -39.77 -16.41
CA PRO A 11 6.77 -38.87 -16.97
C PRO A 11 6.63 -37.45 -16.47
N ILE A 12 7.66 -36.62 -16.61
CA ILE A 12 7.66 -35.23 -16.10
C ILE A 12 6.51 -34.47 -16.78
N PRO A 13 5.53 -33.95 -15.99
CA PRO A 13 4.37 -33.28 -16.56
C PRO A 13 4.77 -31.97 -17.23
N ARG A 14 4.08 -31.60 -18.32
CA ARG A 14 4.22 -30.32 -18.99
C ARG A 14 2.92 -29.55 -18.81
N ALA A 15 3.01 -28.33 -18.29
CA ALA A 15 1.87 -27.44 -18.11
C ALA A 15 2.24 -26.00 -18.47
N ALA A 16 1.26 -25.22 -18.88
CA ALA A 16 1.44 -23.82 -19.26
C ALA A 16 1.70 -22.91 -18.04
N SER A 17 1.19 -23.28 -16.86
CA SER A 17 1.38 -22.55 -15.60
C SER A 17 1.38 -23.51 -14.41
N TRP A 18 1.76 -22.99 -13.24
CA TRP A 18 1.69 -23.74 -11.98
C TRP A 18 0.24 -24.07 -11.58
N GLU A 19 -0.70 -23.20 -11.88
CA GLU A 19 -2.12 -23.39 -11.63
C GLU A 19 -2.64 -24.57 -12.48
N ALA A 20 -2.35 -24.56 -13.78
CA ALA A 20 -2.72 -25.64 -14.68
C ALA A 20 -2.13 -27.00 -14.26
N LEU A 21 -0.90 -27.00 -13.75
CA LEU A 21 -0.26 -28.19 -13.20
C LEU A 21 -0.95 -28.70 -11.93
N ASN A 22 -1.30 -27.80 -11.02
CA ASN A 22 -2.02 -28.14 -9.80
C ASN A 22 -3.42 -28.69 -10.12
N ASP A 23 -4.14 -28.09 -11.05
CA ASP A 23 -5.44 -28.56 -11.49
C ASP A 23 -5.36 -29.96 -12.12
N GLN A 24 -4.30 -30.24 -12.87
CA GLN A 24 -4.04 -31.56 -13.39
C GLN A 24 -3.83 -32.57 -12.26
N PHE A 25 -3.00 -32.27 -11.28
CA PHE A 25 -2.76 -33.14 -10.13
C PHE A 25 -4.04 -33.41 -9.32
N ILE A 26 -4.90 -32.40 -9.16
CA ILE A 26 -6.19 -32.58 -8.50
C ILE A 26 -7.08 -33.53 -9.30
N ARG A 27 -7.20 -33.35 -10.62
CA ARG A 27 -7.96 -34.25 -11.49
C ARG A 27 -7.45 -35.70 -11.41
N ASP A 28 -6.14 -35.89 -11.51
CA ASP A 28 -5.50 -37.20 -11.46
C ASP A 28 -5.69 -37.88 -10.10
N ALA A 29 -5.60 -37.12 -9.01
CA ALA A 29 -5.84 -37.61 -7.66
C ALA A 29 -7.32 -38.02 -7.45
N VAL A 30 -8.26 -37.25 -8.01
CA VAL A 30 -9.70 -37.57 -7.96
C VAL A 30 -10.00 -38.82 -8.81
N ALA A 31 -9.47 -38.91 -10.03
CA ALA A 31 -9.63 -40.07 -10.92
C ALA A 31 -9.08 -41.35 -10.24
N ARG A 32 -8.02 -41.24 -9.47
CA ARG A 32 -7.44 -42.36 -8.75
C ARG A 32 -8.36 -42.96 -7.68
N ARG A 33 -9.36 -42.22 -7.20
CA ARG A 33 -10.36 -42.73 -6.21
C ARG A 33 -11.12 -43.95 -6.74
N ALA A 34 -11.25 -44.11 -8.05
CA ALA A 34 -11.89 -45.28 -8.66
C ALA A 34 -11.03 -46.56 -8.59
N GLN A 35 -9.72 -46.45 -8.30
CA GLN A 35 -8.81 -47.58 -8.24
C GLN A 35 -8.93 -48.33 -6.90
N ARG A 36 -8.54 -49.60 -6.92
CA ARG A 36 -8.44 -50.45 -5.73
C ARG A 36 -6.98 -50.65 -5.34
N LEU A 37 -6.72 -50.55 -4.04
CA LEU A 37 -5.40 -50.87 -3.51
C LEU A 37 -5.25 -52.39 -3.42
N ARG A 38 -4.01 -52.89 -3.60
CA ARG A 38 -3.68 -54.30 -3.44
C ARG A 38 -4.09 -54.79 -2.06
N GLY A 39 -4.82 -55.93 -2.02
CA GLY A 39 -5.29 -56.51 -0.76
C GLY A 39 -6.62 -55.91 -0.24
N HIS A 40 -7.22 -54.93 -0.92
CA HIS A 40 -8.50 -54.37 -0.55
C HIS A 40 -9.58 -54.64 -1.55
N ARG A 41 -10.80 -54.97 -1.07
CA ARG A 41 -12.00 -55.21 -1.93
C ARG A 41 -12.63 -53.91 -2.38
N GLU A 42 -12.56 -52.89 -1.55
CA GLU A 42 -13.16 -51.57 -1.76
C GLU A 42 -12.22 -50.67 -2.57
N THR A 43 -12.81 -49.70 -3.29
CA THR A 43 -12.07 -48.63 -3.94
C THR A 43 -11.49 -47.63 -2.97
N ILE A 44 -10.52 -46.84 -3.40
CA ILE A 44 -9.97 -45.74 -2.59
C ILE A 44 -11.08 -44.74 -2.23
N GLY A 45 -12.02 -44.49 -3.15
CA GLY A 45 -13.15 -43.58 -2.92
C GLY A 45 -14.09 -44.06 -1.80
N GLU A 46 -14.51 -45.35 -1.82
CA GLU A 46 -15.37 -45.94 -0.78
C GLU A 46 -14.69 -45.85 0.60
N ARG A 47 -13.42 -46.14 0.67
CA ARG A 47 -12.67 -46.01 1.93
C ARG A 47 -12.55 -44.56 2.38
N PHE A 48 -12.31 -43.65 1.44
CA PHE A 48 -12.22 -42.21 1.76
C PHE A 48 -13.52 -41.65 2.31
N GLU A 49 -14.69 -42.08 1.84
CA GLU A 49 -15.97 -41.59 2.38
C GLU A 49 -16.19 -42.02 3.85
N ARG A 50 -15.68 -43.19 4.26
CA ARG A 50 -15.67 -43.58 5.68
C ARG A 50 -14.72 -42.72 6.51
N ASP A 51 -13.52 -42.50 6.01
CA ASP A 51 -12.54 -41.67 6.68
C ASP A 51 -13.00 -40.22 6.79
N ARG A 52 -13.71 -39.72 5.74
CA ARG A 52 -14.27 -38.38 5.70
C ARG A 52 -15.25 -38.12 6.83
N ALA A 53 -16.07 -39.10 7.17
CA ALA A 53 -17.03 -38.98 8.28
C ALA A 53 -16.35 -38.84 9.67
N ALA A 54 -15.12 -39.34 9.80
CA ALA A 54 -14.30 -39.24 11.00
C ALA A 54 -13.35 -38.04 11.05
N LEU A 55 -13.24 -37.28 9.94
CA LEU A 55 -12.37 -36.10 9.89
C LEU A 55 -12.91 -34.98 10.78
N LEU A 56 -12.02 -34.36 11.52
CA LEU A 56 -12.32 -33.15 12.28
C LEU A 56 -12.63 -31.97 11.33
N PRO A 57 -13.47 -31.01 11.76
CA PRO A 57 -13.71 -29.80 10.99
C PRO A 57 -12.38 -29.04 10.80
N LEU A 58 -12.23 -28.38 9.64
CA LEU A 58 -11.06 -27.55 9.38
C LEU A 58 -11.02 -26.39 10.38
N PRO A 59 -9.83 -25.99 10.85
CA PRO A 59 -9.66 -24.81 11.68
C PRO A 59 -10.24 -23.56 11.01
N ALA A 60 -10.84 -22.66 11.78
CA ALA A 60 -11.37 -21.39 11.28
C ALA A 60 -10.28 -20.53 10.63
N ALA A 61 -9.08 -20.53 11.18
CA ALA A 61 -7.91 -19.86 10.60
C ALA A 61 -7.13 -20.84 9.71
N ARG A 62 -6.86 -20.43 8.48
CA ARG A 62 -6.04 -21.22 7.54
C ARG A 62 -4.59 -21.29 8.02
N PHE A 63 -3.96 -22.42 7.80
CA PHE A 63 -2.52 -22.56 8.01
C PHE A 63 -1.75 -21.55 7.12
N GLU A 64 -0.85 -20.82 7.73
CA GLU A 64 -0.01 -19.84 7.05
C GLU A 64 1.18 -20.55 6.38
N ALA A 65 1.04 -20.90 5.11
CA ALA A 65 2.05 -21.60 4.33
C ALA A 65 3.15 -20.65 3.87
N CYS A 66 4.07 -20.31 4.77
CA CYS A 66 5.25 -19.49 4.49
C CYS A 66 6.49 -20.03 5.24
N ASP A 67 7.67 -19.72 4.70
CA ASP A 67 8.93 -19.92 5.41
C ASP A 67 9.14 -18.73 6.37
N LYS A 68 9.38 -19.02 7.65
CA LYS A 68 9.53 -18.00 8.71
C LYS A 68 10.98 -17.96 9.17
N THR A 69 11.62 -16.82 8.98
CA THR A 69 13.03 -16.62 9.36
C THR A 69 13.20 -15.28 10.07
N THR A 70 13.94 -15.26 11.17
CA THR A 70 14.32 -14.01 11.81
C THR A 70 15.55 -13.42 11.13
N ALA A 71 15.54 -12.10 10.90
CA ALA A 71 16.65 -11.38 10.33
C ALA A 71 16.86 -10.04 11.04
N ARG A 72 18.06 -9.48 10.95
CA ARG A 72 18.38 -8.15 11.46
C ARG A 72 18.39 -7.16 10.29
N VAL A 73 17.75 -6.02 10.49
CA VAL A 73 17.79 -4.92 9.53
C VAL A 73 19.17 -4.30 9.51
N SER A 74 19.73 -4.10 8.32
CA SER A 74 21.03 -3.47 8.13
C SER A 74 21.00 -1.95 8.39
N SER A 75 22.16 -1.31 8.44
CA SER A 75 22.29 0.16 8.57
C SER A 75 21.70 0.95 7.40
N ILE A 76 21.55 0.31 6.23
CA ILE A 76 20.95 0.86 5.03
C ILE A 76 19.48 0.43 4.84
N SER A 77 18.85 -0.06 5.93
CA SER A 77 17.44 -0.44 5.97
C SER A 77 17.07 -1.58 5.00
N LEU A 78 17.95 -2.57 4.88
CA LEU A 78 17.73 -3.78 4.11
C LEU A 78 17.67 -5.00 5.03
N VAL A 79 16.81 -5.93 4.66
CA VAL A 79 16.66 -7.24 5.31
C VAL A 79 17.03 -8.32 4.31
N ARG A 80 17.99 -9.15 4.68
CA ARG A 80 18.42 -10.25 3.84
C ARG A 80 17.56 -11.48 4.06
N TYR A 81 17.01 -12.00 2.96
CA TYR A 81 16.39 -13.31 2.93
C TYR A 81 16.98 -14.14 1.80
N ARG A 82 17.62 -15.26 2.16
CA ARG A 82 18.46 -16.06 1.26
C ARG A 82 19.56 -15.20 0.61
N THR A 83 19.51 -15.03 -0.70
CA THR A 83 20.53 -14.28 -1.47
C THR A 83 20.09 -12.85 -1.80
N ASN A 84 18.86 -12.46 -1.48
CA ASN A 84 18.25 -11.19 -1.90
C ASN A 84 18.02 -10.26 -0.70
N ASP A 85 18.10 -8.97 -0.94
CA ASP A 85 17.90 -7.92 0.04
C ASP A 85 16.59 -7.17 -0.24
N TYR A 86 15.78 -6.93 0.81
CA TYR A 86 14.48 -6.28 0.73
C TYR A 86 14.44 -5.06 1.64
N SER A 87 13.96 -3.93 1.12
CA SER A 87 13.93 -2.70 1.89
C SER A 87 12.84 -2.68 2.95
N VAL A 88 13.09 -1.98 4.05
CA VAL A 88 12.12 -1.69 5.11
C VAL A 88 12.20 -0.21 5.47
N PRO A 89 11.15 0.38 6.12
CA PRO A 89 11.22 1.76 6.57
C PRO A 89 12.44 2.02 7.45
N THR A 90 13.10 3.15 7.23
CA THR A 90 14.40 3.50 7.85
C THR A 90 14.37 3.53 9.38
N GLN A 91 13.21 3.74 10.00
CA GLN A 91 13.01 3.71 11.44
C GLN A 91 13.27 2.35 12.10
N TYR A 92 13.28 1.27 11.31
CA TYR A 92 13.53 -0.10 11.78
C TYR A 92 15.00 -0.51 11.65
N GLY A 93 15.88 0.39 11.27
CA GLY A 93 17.32 0.12 11.19
C GLY A 93 17.87 -0.56 12.45
N HIS A 94 18.70 -1.58 12.25
CA HIS A 94 19.33 -2.40 13.29
C HIS A 94 18.38 -3.25 14.18
N ARG A 95 17.08 -3.21 13.98
CA ARG A 95 16.11 -4.02 14.73
C ARG A 95 16.04 -5.44 14.16
N GLN A 96 15.63 -6.36 15.02
CA GLN A 96 15.29 -7.72 14.61
C GLN A 96 13.86 -7.77 14.10
N VAL A 97 13.65 -8.44 12.97
CA VAL A 97 12.35 -8.57 12.29
C VAL A 97 12.10 -10.02 11.90
N LEU A 98 10.84 -10.37 11.72
CA LEU A 98 10.42 -11.67 11.21
C LEU A 98 10.13 -11.54 9.71
N VAL A 99 10.80 -12.36 8.91
CA VAL A 99 10.55 -12.49 7.48
C VAL A 99 9.63 -13.66 7.24
N LYS A 100 8.48 -13.43 6.65
CA LYS A 100 7.51 -14.44 6.19
C LYS A 100 7.61 -14.54 4.67
N ALA A 101 8.23 -15.60 4.18
CA ALA A 101 8.45 -15.79 2.75
C ALA A 101 7.41 -16.72 2.15
N TYR A 102 6.47 -16.16 1.40
CA TYR A 102 5.50 -16.88 0.60
C TYR A 102 6.07 -17.21 -0.79
N VAL A 103 5.28 -17.87 -1.62
CA VAL A 103 5.71 -18.21 -2.99
C VAL A 103 5.96 -16.97 -3.83
N HIS A 104 5.06 -15.98 -3.79
CA HIS A 104 5.15 -14.80 -4.65
C HIS A 104 5.49 -13.49 -3.93
N ARG A 105 5.50 -13.50 -2.60
CA ARG A 105 5.74 -12.29 -1.79
C ARG A 105 6.59 -12.55 -0.57
N ILE A 106 7.28 -11.52 -0.13
CA ILE A 106 8.00 -11.45 1.14
C ILE A 106 7.27 -10.43 2.01
N VAL A 107 6.87 -10.84 3.20
CA VAL A 107 6.24 -9.95 4.21
C VAL A 107 7.20 -9.83 5.38
N ILE A 108 7.54 -8.62 5.76
CA ILE A 108 8.46 -8.33 6.87
C ILE A 108 7.64 -7.75 8.02
N VAL A 109 7.83 -8.33 9.21
CA VAL A 109 7.01 -8.04 10.40
C VAL A 109 7.92 -7.64 11.56
N ALA A 110 7.57 -6.56 12.25
CA ALA A 110 8.22 -6.11 13.47
C ALA A 110 7.21 -6.18 14.63
N GLY A 111 7.40 -7.14 15.54
CA GLY A 111 6.39 -7.45 16.56
C GLY A 111 5.11 -8.00 15.93
N SER A 112 3.99 -7.27 16.07
CA SER A 112 2.69 -7.59 15.44
C SER A 112 2.49 -6.93 14.08
N ASP A 113 3.29 -5.91 13.75
CA ASP A 113 3.00 -5.01 12.65
C ASP A 113 3.74 -5.44 11.37
N VAL A 114 3.00 -5.48 10.28
CA VAL A 114 3.57 -5.65 8.93
C VAL A 114 4.20 -4.32 8.53
N ILE A 115 5.52 -4.30 8.40
CA ILE A 115 6.30 -3.09 8.10
C ILE A 115 6.70 -2.95 6.63
N ALA A 116 6.71 -4.06 5.89
CA ALA A 116 6.98 -4.07 4.46
C ALA A 116 6.41 -5.32 3.79
N GLU A 117 5.98 -5.16 2.55
CA GLU A 117 5.59 -6.25 1.66
C GLU A 117 6.22 -6.03 0.29
N HIS A 118 6.90 -7.05 -0.23
CA HIS A 118 7.57 -7.00 -1.52
C HIS A 118 7.22 -8.19 -2.38
N GLN A 119 7.27 -8.03 -3.68
CA GLN A 119 7.28 -9.16 -4.59
C GLN A 119 8.56 -9.98 -4.37
N ARG A 120 8.43 -11.30 -4.24
CA ARG A 120 9.58 -12.18 -4.03
C ARG A 120 10.39 -12.30 -5.31
N SER A 121 11.68 -12.00 -5.22
CA SER A 121 12.64 -12.28 -6.28
C SER A 121 13.25 -13.68 -6.09
N TYR A 122 13.40 -14.41 -7.19
CA TYR A 122 14.12 -15.69 -7.27
C TYR A 122 15.49 -15.55 -7.94
N GLU A 123 15.85 -14.33 -8.30
CA GLU A 123 17.18 -14.00 -8.78
C GLU A 123 18.21 -14.10 -7.64
N ARG A 124 19.48 -14.04 -7.98
CA ARG A 124 20.56 -14.01 -6.99
C ARG A 124 21.07 -12.58 -6.82
N GLU A 125 21.32 -12.21 -5.56
CA GLU A 125 21.92 -10.91 -5.19
C GLU A 125 21.09 -9.70 -5.67
N ALA A 126 19.78 -9.90 -5.85
CA ALA A 126 18.88 -8.82 -6.19
C ALA A 126 18.54 -7.97 -4.95
N THR A 127 18.48 -6.65 -5.14
CA THR A 127 17.98 -5.73 -4.13
C THR A 127 16.62 -5.20 -4.58
N VAL A 128 15.59 -5.44 -3.77
CA VAL A 128 14.22 -4.99 -4.03
C VAL A 128 13.93 -3.79 -3.13
N PHE A 129 13.84 -2.62 -3.74
CA PHE A 129 13.55 -1.37 -3.04
C PHE A 129 12.07 -1.01 -3.14
N ASP A 130 11.52 -0.51 -2.03
CA ASP A 130 10.35 0.36 -2.03
C ASP A 130 10.83 1.78 -1.75
N PRO A 131 10.72 2.71 -2.71
CA PRO A 131 11.17 4.09 -2.55
C PRO A 131 10.59 4.80 -1.34
N ARG A 132 9.34 4.47 -0.97
CA ARG A 132 8.62 5.07 0.17
C ARG A 132 9.36 4.89 1.49
N HIS A 133 10.09 3.79 1.65
CA HIS A 133 10.84 3.50 2.87
C HIS A 133 11.95 4.51 3.19
N TYR A 134 12.42 5.24 2.19
CA TYR A 134 13.56 6.16 2.30
C TYR A 134 13.18 7.64 2.27
N LEU A 135 11.91 7.97 1.96
CA LEU A 135 11.47 9.35 1.79
C LEU A 135 11.66 10.20 3.05
N ALA A 136 11.37 9.63 4.22
CA ALA A 136 11.58 10.33 5.50
C ALA A 136 13.05 10.70 5.72
N LEU A 137 13.98 9.81 5.36
CA LEU A 137 15.42 10.10 5.43
C LEU A 137 15.84 11.14 4.41
N LEU A 138 15.30 11.06 3.20
CA LEU A 138 15.59 11.98 2.11
C LEU A 138 15.06 13.40 2.39
N GLU A 139 13.97 13.54 3.12
CA GLU A 139 13.49 14.87 3.54
C GLU A 139 14.52 15.62 4.40
N HIS A 140 15.25 14.89 5.27
CA HIS A 140 16.35 15.44 6.03
C HIS A 140 17.62 15.67 5.18
N LYS A 141 17.80 14.86 4.11
CA LYS A 141 18.96 14.89 3.22
C LYS A 141 18.54 15.18 1.78
N SER A 142 17.77 16.22 1.54
CA SER A 142 17.13 16.50 0.26
C SER A 142 18.10 16.64 -0.93
N ARG A 143 19.37 16.96 -0.68
CA ARG A 143 20.41 16.99 -1.73
C ARG A 143 20.74 15.62 -2.32
N ALA A 144 20.41 14.53 -1.62
CA ALA A 144 20.65 13.17 -2.09
C ALA A 144 19.52 12.63 -3.00
N LEU A 145 18.49 13.41 -3.26
CA LEU A 145 17.30 12.97 -4.02
C LEU A 145 17.66 12.34 -5.38
N ASP A 146 18.53 13.00 -6.13
CA ASP A 146 18.90 12.57 -7.49
C ASP A 146 19.89 11.39 -7.53
N GLN A 147 20.55 11.12 -6.41
CA GLN A 147 21.56 10.06 -6.29
C GLN A 147 21.06 8.86 -5.49
N ALA A 148 19.81 8.91 -5.01
CA ALA A 148 19.26 7.88 -4.16
C ALA A 148 18.92 6.63 -4.98
N ALA A 149 19.72 5.58 -4.87
CA ALA A 149 19.50 4.30 -5.53
C ALA A 149 18.07 3.73 -5.31
N PRO A 150 17.43 3.86 -4.13
CA PRO A 150 16.07 3.39 -3.93
C PRO A 150 15.01 4.07 -4.79
N LEU A 151 15.28 5.29 -5.30
CA LEU A 151 14.36 6.02 -6.18
C LEU A 151 14.65 5.76 -7.65
N SER A 152 15.80 5.14 -7.96
CA SER A 152 16.17 4.79 -9.32
C SER A 152 15.16 3.80 -9.91
N GLY A 153 14.53 4.18 -11.02
CA GLY A 153 13.52 3.34 -11.67
C GLY A 153 12.12 3.43 -11.06
N TRP A 154 11.87 4.29 -10.08
CA TRP A 154 10.52 4.52 -9.59
C TRP A 154 9.66 5.20 -10.64
N GLN A 155 8.74 4.45 -11.21
CA GLN A 155 7.83 4.92 -12.24
C GLN A 155 6.66 5.68 -11.62
N LEU A 156 6.74 7.00 -11.67
CA LEU A 156 5.67 7.91 -11.27
C LEU A 156 5.00 8.49 -12.52
N PRO A 157 3.69 8.84 -12.45
CA PRO A 157 3.01 9.59 -13.50
C PRO A 157 3.74 10.89 -13.85
N GLU A 158 3.63 11.32 -15.11
CA GLU A 158 4.37 12.50 -15.64
C GLU A 158 4.08 13.79 -14.88
N CYS A 159 2.88 13.92 -14.30
CA CYS A 159 2.50 15.08 -13.50
C CYS A 159 3.45 15.34 -12.32
N PHE A 160 4.03 14.29 -11.72
CA PHE A 160 5.04 14.47 -10.67
C PHE A 160 6.35 15.06 -11.19
N ALA A 161 6.79 14.68 -12.38
CA ALA A 161 7.97 15.27 -13.01
C ALA A 161 7.72 16.74 -13.40
N HIS A 162 6.50 17.05 -13.83
CA HIS A 162 6.09 18.42 -14.15
C HIS A 162 6.05 19.28 -12.87
N LEU A 163 5.42 18.77 -11.81
CA LEU A 163 5.39 19.44 -10.50
C LEU A 163 6.82 19.73 -10.01
N ARG A 164 7.73 18.75 -10.09
CA ARG A 164 9.11 18.90 -9.69
C ARG A 164 9.79 20.07 -10.41
N ARG A 165 9.69 20.12 -11.75
CA ARG A 165 10.27 21.21 -12.56
C ARG A 165 9.75 22.58 -12.15
N LEU A 166 8.46 22.69 -11.87
CA LEU A 166 7.85 23.95 -11.44
C LEU A 166 8.30 24.36 -10.03
N LEU A 167 8.43 23.40 -9.11
CA LEU A 167 8.97 23.65 -7.78
C LEU A 167 10.44 24.12 -7.86
N GLU A 168 11.27 23.48 -8.70
CA GLU A 168 12.67 23.86 -8.93
C GLU A 168 12.80 25.29 -9.49
N ALA A 169 11.91 25.67 -10.43
CA ALA A 169 11.87 27.02 -10.97
C ALA A 169 11.51 28.08 -9.93
N ARG A 170 10.58 27.76 -9.00
CA ARG A 170 10.06 28.71 -7.99
C ARG A 170 10.91 28.78 -6.73
N LEU A 171 11.26 27.62 -6.15
CA LEU A 171 11.81 27.54 -4.79
C LEU A 171 13.31 27.27 -4.73
N LYS A 172 13.94 27.00 -5.88
CA LYS A 172 15.40 26.78 -5.98
C LYS A 172 15.89 25.77 -4.92
N LYS A 173 16.54 26.28 -3.84
CA LYS A 173 17.15 25.45 -2.79
C LYS A 173 16.16 24.61 -1.97
N HIS A 174 14.91 25.03 -1.86
CA HIS A 174 13.86 24.34 -1.07
C HIS A 174 13.03 23.37 -1.91
N ALA A 175 13.13 23.42 -3.22
CA ALA A 175 12.34 22.63 -4.14
C ALA A 175 12.42 21.12 -3.90
N ALA A 176 13.62 20.59 -3.71
CA ALA A 176 13.82 19.16 -3.48
C ALA A 176 13.12 18.67 -2.19
N ARG A 177 13.17 19.48 -1.13
CA ARG A 177 12.49 19.14 0.13
C ARG A 177 10.98 19.17 -0.04
N GLU A 178 10.43 20.20 -0.65
CA GLU A 178 9.02 20.36 -0.96
C GLU A 178 8.51 19.19 -1.81
N TYR A 179 9.27 18.83 -2.85
CA TYR A 179 8.94 17.70 -3.70
C TYR A 179 8.94 16.36 -2.94
N ILE A 180 9.93 16.13 -2.06
CA ILE A 180 9.97 14.95 -1.21
C ILE A 180 8.75 14.89 -0.29
N GLN A 181 8.29 16.01 0.26
CA GLN A 181 7.08 16.08 1.08
C GLN A 181 5.85 15.67 0.28
N VAL A 182 5.74 16.08 -1.00
CA VAL A 182 4.67 15.61 -1.88
C VAL A 182 4.78 14.10 -2.11
N LEU A 183 5.98 13.57 -2.37
CA LEU A 183 6.17 12.12 -2.51
C LEU A 183 5.80 11.34 -1.24
N ARG A 184 6.03 11.92 -0.06
CA ARG A 184 5.65 11.32 1.22
C ARG A 184 4.15 11.15 1.40
N LEU A 185 3.32 11.87 0.65
CA LEU A 185 1.88 11.59 0.62
C LEU A 185 1.58 10.16 0.16
N LEU A 186 2.47 9.57 -0.67
CA LEU A 186 2.37 8.18 -1.12
C LEU A 186 2.65 7.14 -0.02
N GLU A 187 3.17 7.56 1.13
CA GLU A 187 3.28 6.70 2.33
C GLU A 187 1.89 6.40 2.93
N THR A 188 0.94 7.33 2.77
CA THR A 188 -0.38 7.27 3.40
C THR A 188 -1.51 7.09 2.39
N PHE A 189 -1.39 7.70 1.23
CA PHE A 189 -2.46 7.78 0.24
C PHE A 189 -2.15 6.93 -1.01
N PRO A 190 -3.17 6.30 -1.62
CA PRO A 190 -3.00 5.57 -2.87
C PRO A 190 -2.48 6.46 -4.01
N LEU A 191 -1.63 5.90 -4.87
CA LEU A 191 -1.06 6.61 -6.02
C LEU A 191 -2.11 7.30 -6.91
N PRO A 192 -3.27 6.69 -7.27
CA PRO A 192 -4.28 7.35 -8.09
C PRO A 192 -4.83 8.65 -7.48
N GLU A 193 -5.08 8.65 -6.16
CA GLU A 193 -5.61 9.82 -5.46
C GLU A 193 -4.56 10.94 -5.37
N ALA A 194 -3.32 10.58 -5.06
CA ALA A 194 -2.23 11.54 -5.05
C ALA A 194 -1.96 12.12 -6.46
N THR A 195 -2.02 11.29 -7.50
CA THR A 195 -1.86 11.70 -8.90
C THR A 195 -2.91 12.74 -9.28
N ALA A 196 -4.18 12.43 -9.04
CA ALA A 196 -5.28 13.34 -9.37
C ALA A 196 -5.21 14.68 -8.60
N ALA A 197 -4.71 14.64 -7.34
CA ALA A 197 -4.50 15.86 -6.58
C ALA A 197 -3.33 16.69 -7.12
N VAL A 198 -2.26 16.05 -7.58
CA VAL A 198 -1.13 16.73 -8.24
C VAL A 198 -1.58 17.37 -9.55
N GLU A 199 -2.34 16.66 -10.38
CA GLU A 199 -2.90 17.20 -11.63
C GLU A 199 -3.77 18.42 -11.35
N GLN A 200 -4.67 18.32 -10.39
CA GLN A 200 -5.53 19.43 -9.99
C GLN A 200 -4.71 20.63 -9.43
N ALA A 201 -3.66 20.37 -8.66
CA ALA A 201 -2.78 21.43 -8.18
C ALA A 201 -2.06 22.16 -9.32
N LEU A 202 -1.65 21.42 -10.36
CA LEU A 202 -1.05 21.98 -11.56
C LEU A 202 -2.05 22.85 -12.35
N GLU A 203 -3.29 22.38 -12.53
CA GLU A 203 -4.37 23.14 -13.18
C GLU A 203 -4.68 24.45 -12.45
N LEU A 204 -4.77 24.39 -11.12
CA LEU A 204 -5.03 25.55 -10.26
C LEU A 204 -3.79 26.43 -10.05
N ASN A 205 -2.63 26.06 -10.60
CA ASN A 205 -1.34 26.72 -10.38
C ASN A 205 -0.99 26.87 -8.88
N ALA A 206 -1.51 25.99 -8.02
CA ALA A 206 -1.31 25.94 -6.59
C ALA A 206 -0.16 24.96 -6.25
N ILE A 207 1.07 25.36 -6.60
CA ILE A 207 2.26 24.49 -6.61
C ILE A 207 2.94 24.60 -5.24
N SER A 208 2.43 23.85 -4.24
CA SER A 208 3.04 23.69 -2.94
C SER A 208 2.63 22.34 -2.32
N PHE A 209 3.42 21.85 -1.37
CA PHE A 209 3.06 20.65 -0.60
C PHE A 209 1.71 20.79 0.09
N ASP A 210 1.47 21.93 0.76
CA ASP A 210 0.23 22.15 1.49
C ASP A 210 -1.00 22.14 0.59
N ALA A 211 -0.89 22.72 -0.62
CA ALA A 211 -1.96 22.70 -1.61
C ALA A 211 -2.26 21.27 -2.08
N VAL A 212 -1.24 20.50 -2.47
CA VAL A 212 -1.41 19.10 -2.90
C VAL A 212 -2.00 18.27 -1.76
N ARG A 213 -1.47 18.39 -0.53
CA ARG A 213 -1.99 17.70 0.64
C ARG A 213 -3.46 18.01 0.89
N HIS A 214 -3.85 19.29 0.83
CA HIS A 214 -5.23 19.71 0.99
C HIS A 214 -6.13 19.08 -0.08
N LEU A 215 -5.72 19.10 -1.34
CA LEU A 215 -6.47 18.49 -2.44
C LEU A 215 -6.62 16.97 -2.28
N VAL A 216 -5.58 16.26 -1.84
CA VAL A 216 -5.69 14.82 -1.52
C VAL A 216 -6.71 14.58 -0.42
N LEU A 217 -6.66 15.36 0.67
CA LEU A 217 -7.60 15.23 1.77
C LEU A 217 -9.03 15.53 1.34
N CYS A 218 -9.27 16.59 0.55
CA CYS A 218 -10.60 16.91 0.03
C CYS A 218 -11.20 15.82 -0.87
N ARG A 219 -10.34 15.02 -1.54
CA ARG A 219 -10.78 13.90 -2.37
C ARG A 219 -11.17 12.68 -1.54
N ILE A 220 -10.44 12.42 -0.47
CA ILE A 220 -10.61 11.23 0.38
C ILE A 220 -11.67 11.45 1.45
N GLU A 221 -11.70 12.65 2.06
CA GLU A 221 -12.76 13.06 2.96
C GLU A 221 -14.05 13.20 2.16
N ARG A 222 -14.70 12.06 1.94
CA ARG A 222 -16.10 12.11 1.52
C ARG A 222 -16.82 12.96 2.54
N ARG A 223 -17.51 14.02 2.10
CA ARG A 223 -18.41 14.78 2.98
C ARG A 223 -19.16 13.76 3.84
N PRO A 224 -19.15 13.92 5.17
CA PRO A 224 -19.87 12.98 6.01
C PRO A 224 -21.29 12.86 5.46
N PRO A 225 -21.87 11.66 5.44
CA PRO A 225 -23.23 11.49 4.94
C PRO A 225 -24.09 12.52 5.66
N ARG A 226 -24.88 13.29 4.90
CA ARG A 226 -25.78 14.29 5.51
C ARG A 226 -26.55 13.55 6.59
N LEU A 227 -26.53 14.09 7.80
CA LEU A 227 -27.24 13.53 8.93
C LEU A 227 -28.70 13.34 8.48
N ASP A 228 -29.20 12.13 8.56
CA ASP A 228 -30.60 11.85 8.24
C ASP A 228 -31.47 12.50 9.31
N MET A 229 -32.03 13.66 8.99
CA MET A 229 -32.81 14.46 9.92
C MET A 229 -34.17 13.84 10.25
N THR A 230 -34.57 12.75 9.54
CA THR A 230 -35.85 12.07 9.83
C THR A 230 -35.88 11.47 11.22
N ASN A 231 -34.72 11.06 11.75
CA ASN A 231 -34.56 10.53 13.10
C ASN A 231 -34.48 11.63 14.18
N TRP A 232 -34.45 12.91 13.79
CA TRP A 232 -34.25 14.05 14.70
C TRP A 232 -35.25 15.21 14.40
N PRO A 233 -36.56 14.95 14.49
CA PRO A 233 -37.58 15.91 14.06
C PRO A 233 -37.61 17.20 14.89
N HIS A 234 -36.94 17.21 16.04
CA HIS A 234 -36.85 18.37 16.94
C HIS A 234 -35.69 19.33 16.59
N LEU A 235 -34.78 18.92 15.67
CA LEU A 235 -33.72 19.81 15.25
C LEU A 235 -34.18 20.71 14.10
N PRO A 236 -33.98 22.02 14.20
CA PRO A 236 -34.34 22.93 13.12
C PRO A 236 -33.48 22.66 11.88
N LEU A 237 -34.10 22.64 10.71
CA LEU A 237 -33.43 22.58 9.42
C LEU A 237 -32.68 23.89 9.16
N ALA A 238 -31.47 24.03 9.69
CA ALA A 238 -30.60 25.16 9.40
C ALA A 238 -29.97 24.96 8.02
N GLN A 239 -30.45 25.70 7.02
CA GLN A 239 -29.77 25.80 5.75
C GLN A 239 -28.70 26.88 5.83
N VAL A 240 -27.46 26.48 6.05
CA VAL A 240 -26.32 27.40 5.92
C VAL A 240 -26.05 27.59 4.44
N ARG A 241 -26.34 28.82 3.93
CA ARG A 241 -25.99 29.17 2.55
C ARG A 241 -24.48 29.06 2.36
N ALA A 242 -24.03 28.29 1.37
CA ALA A 242 -22.62 28.24 1.03
C ALA A 242 -22.14 29.64 0.60
N THR A 243 -21.25 30.23 1.35
CA THR A 243 -20.64 31.52 1.03
C THR A 243 -19.73 31.37 -0.18
N ARG A 244 -19.85 32.26 -1.14
CA ARG A 244 -18.96 32.34 -2.30
C ARG A 244 -17.95 33.46 -2.09
N ALA A 245 -16.75 33.33 -2.69
CA ALA A 245 -15.74 34.40 -2.61
C ALA A 245 -16.29 35.76 -3.04
N ALA A 246 -17.22 35.80 -4.00
CA ALA A 246 -17.91 37.01 -4.44
C ALA A 246 -18.72 37.71 -3.33
N ASP A 247 -19.22 36.96 -2.33
CA ASP A 247 -20.01 37.54 -1.23
C ASP A 247 -19.11 38.39 -0.29
N TYR A 248 -17.81 38.21 -0.34
CA TYR A 248 -16.80 38.97 0.45
C TYR A 248 -16.19 40.14 -0.33
N MET A 249 -16.40 40.24 -1.63
CA MET A 249 -15.84 41.32 -2.46
C MET A 249 -16.38 42.70 -2.01
N THR A 250 -17.55 42.75 -1.46
CA THR A 250 -18.15 43.98 -0.92
C THR A 250 -17.38 44.51 0.29
N LEU A 251 -16.69 43.65 1.06
CA LEU A 251 -15.87 44.03 2.20
C LEU A 251 -14.57 44.73 1.78
N LEU A 252 -14.09 44.46 0.56
CA LEU A 252 -12.90 45.09 0.01
C LEU A 252 -13.20 46.49 -0.55
N CYS A 253 -14.46 46.80 -0.84
CA CYS A 253 -14.88 48.07 -1.38
C CYS A 253 -15.55 48.98 -0.35
N ALA A 254 -15.70 48.55 0.89
CA ALA A 254 -16.23 49.39 1.96
C ALA A 254 -15.19 50.41 2.40
N PRO A 255 -15.49 51.73 2.46
CA PRO A 255 -14.60 52.68 3.06
C PRO A 255 -14.42 52.36 4.57
N PRO A 256 -13.23 52.65 5.15
CA PRO A 256 -12.97 52.38 6.57
C PRO A 256 -14.08 53.04 7.42
N ALA A 257 -14.70 52.24 8.30
CA ALA A 257 -15.68 52.71 9.26
C ALA A 257 -15.03 53.75 10.15
N GLU A 258 -15.62 54.93 10.26
CA GLU A 258 -15.19 55.94 11.20
C GLU A 258 -15.22 55.36 12.64
N PRO A 259 -14.21 55.62 13.44
CA PRO A 259 -14.19 55.11 14.82
C PRO A 259 -15.35 55.76 15.61
N PRO A 260 -16.02 55.03 16.51
CA PRO A 260 -17.11 55.57 17.30
C PRO A 260 -16.60 56.74 18.15
N THR A 261 -17.22 57.90 17.97
CA THR A 261 -17.02 59.09 18.81
C THR A 261 -17.49 58.75 20.24
N LEU A 262 -16.51 58.62 21.16
CA LEU A 262 -16.80 58.52 22.59
C LEU A 262 -17.38 59.86 23.05
N GLU A 263 -18.71 59.96 23.16
CA GLU A 263 -19.35 61.07 23.92
C GLU A 263 -18.98 60.92 25.39
N ALA A 264 -18.23 61.89 25.83
CA ALA A 264 -17.90 62.07 27.26
C ALA A 264 -19.17 62.55 27.98
N THR A 265 -19.79 61.64 28.72
CA THR A 265 -20.86 61.98 29.64
C THR A 265 -20.22 62.61 30.90
N ARG A 266 -20.62 63.85 31.14
CA ARG A 266 -20.37 64.60 32.38
C ARG A 266 -21.19 64.01 33.50
#